data_53bed5ee1171aac4ed0ff91c5f25d19e
#
_entry.id   53bed5ee1171aac4ed0ff91c5f25d19e
#
_cell.length_a   1.000
_cell.length_b   1.000
_cell.length_c   1.000
_cell.angle_alpha   90.00
_cell.angle_beta   90.00
_cell.angle_gamma   90.00
#
_symmetry.space_group_name_H-M   'P 1'
#
loop_
_entity.id
_entity.type
_entity.pdbx_description
1 polymer ?
#
loop_
_entity_poly.entity_id
_entity_poly.type
_entity_poly.pdbx_seq_one_letter_code
_entity_poly.pdbx_strand_id
1 'polypeptide(L)'
;MKKGIFSILAIAIGIFIIFRIKSVNTSVQYPEIKEYGMQEEVFAGNNIFMESYERMDGYAIVVKEAEIMTYEEFLEKFQYNETVQGTLFQKDEMIYPEMVCNIKIVVKNKDQEDNPDKGINFQNYVLYGEDFQLQLSEALYSVANPNMKEGQMSFRLQPETEKEFYLPFYFSPSRKTESLQIEEVENSKLYLPISLYPEQRQIVLENLS
;
A
#
# COMPACT_ATOMS: atom_id res chain seq x y z
N MET A 1 48.99 -18.88 -29.95
CA MET A 1 48.61 -17.44 -29.90
C MET A 1 47.11 -17.18 -29.89
N LYS A 2 46.25 -17.76 -30.72
CA LYS A 2 44.78 -17.47 -30.75
C LYS A 2 44.04 -17.78 -29.43
N LYS A 3 44.38 -18.87 -28.70
CA LYS A 3 43.73 -19.21 -27.41
C LYS A 3 44.04 -18.20 -26.30
N GLY A 4 45.24 -17.63 -26.24
CA GLY A 4 45.60 -16.62 -25.24
C GLY A 4 44.86 -15.30 -25.45
N ILE A 5 44.63 -14.89 -26.69
CA ILE A 5 43.87 -13.68 -27.01
C ILE A 5 42.40 -13.82 -26.59
N PHE A 6 41.80 -14.99 -26.81
CA PHE A 6 40.42 -15.29 -26.39
C PHE A 6 40.25 -15.21 -24.86
N SER A 7 41.23 -15.73 -24.11
CA SER A 7 41.20 -15.70 -22.65
C SER A 7 41.30 -14.25 -22.12
N ILE A 8 42.17 -13.43 -22.69
CA ILE A 8 42.32 -12.02 -22.31
C ILE A 8 41.04 -11.24 -22.61
N LEU A 9 40.42 -11.48 -23.77
CA LEU A 9 39.17 -10.83 -24.14
C LEU A 9 38.02 -11.21 -23.20
N ALA A 10 37.92 -12.50 -22.85
CA ALA A 10 36.90 -12.96 -21.90
C ALA A 10 37.04 -12.34 -20.51
N ILE A 11 38.29 -12.19 -20.03
CA ILE A 11 38.58 -11.53 -18.75
C ILE A 11 38.21 -10.03 -18.84
N ALA A 12 38.56 -9.36 -19.89
CA ALA A 12 38.24 -7.95 -20.09
C ALA A 12 36.73 -7.68 -20.14
N ILE A 13 35.99 -8.55 -20.82
CA ILE A 13 34.49 -8.49 -20.83
C ILE A 13 33.93 -8.73 -19.42
N GLY A 14 34.44 -9.72 -18.68
CA GLY A 14 34.01 -10.00 -17.31
C GLY A 14 34.23 -8.80 -16.38
N ILE A 15 35.40 -8.17 -16.44
CA ILE A 15 35.71 -6.96 -15.68
C ILE A 15 34.77 -5.82 -16.07
N PHE A 16 34.52 -5.63 -17.36
CA PHE A 16 33.61 -4.58 -17.84
C PHE A 16 32.17 -4.78 -17.33
N ILE A 17 31.67 -6.03 -17.34
CA ILE A 17 30.34 -6.36 -16.84
C ILE A 17 30.24 -6.06 -15.33
N ILE A 18 31.23 -6.48 -14.54
CA ILE A 18 31.29 -6.20 -13.11
C ILE A 18 31.28 -4.69 -12.84
N PHE A 19 32.09 -3.94 -13.60
CA PHE A 19 32.14 -2.49 -13.48
C PHE A 19 30.78 -1.83 -13.83
N ARG A 20 30.12 -2.31 -14.89
CA ARG A 20 28.78 -1.81 -15.29
C ARG A 20 27.73 -2.12 -14.24
N ILE A 21 27.69 -3.35 -13.71
CA ILE A 21 26.78 -3.72 -12.63
C ILE A 21 27.00 -2.83 -11.42
N LYS A 22 28.25 -2.66 -10.98
CA LYS A 22 28.58 -1.80 -9.86
C LYS A 22 28.17 -0.34 -10.11
N SER A 23 28.49 0.19 -11.30
CA SER A 23 28.12 1.55 -11.69
C SER A 23 26.62 1.78 -11.71
N VAL A 24 25.83 0.84 -12.24
CA VAL A 24 24.37 0.93 -12.25
C VAL A 24 23.82 0.88 -10.82
N ASN A 25 24.26 -0.09 -10.02
CA ASN A 25 23.78 -0.22 -8.62
C ASN A 25 24.14 0.99 -7.75
N THR A 26 25.29 1.64 -7.99
CA THR A 26 25.65 2.85 -7.23
C THR A 26 25.00 4.13 -7.75
N SER A 27 24.42 4.10 -8.95
CA SER A 27 23.69 5.23 -9.52
C SER A 27 22.20 5.23 -9.16
N VAL A 28 21.68 4.16 -8.56
CA VAL A 28 20.31 4.10 -8.06
C VAL A 28 20.21 5.03 -6.84
N GLN A 29 19.49 6.12 -7.01
CA GLN A 29 19.09 6.97 -5.89
C GLN A 29 17.78 6.43 -5.36
N TYR A 30 17.82 5.87 -4.14
CA TYR A 30 16.61 5.53 -3.43
C TYR A 30 15.90 6.81 -2.99
N PRO A 31 14.57 6.87 -3.03
CA PRO A 31 13.84 8.02 -2.51
C PRO A 31 14.16 8.24 -1.03
N GLU A 32 14.18 9.48 -0.61
CA GLU A 32 14.23 9.82 0.82
C GLU A 32 12.94 9.34 1.47
N ILE A 33 13.06 8.60 2.57
CA ILE A 33 11.91 8.08 3.32
C ILE A 33 11.62 9.05 4.47
N LYS A 34 10.39 9.58 4.50
CA LYS A 34 9.87 10.40 5.59
C LYS A 34 8.76 9.67 6.32
N GLU A 35 8.96 9.45 7.60
CA GLU A 35 8.00 8.80 8.49
C GLU A 35 7.20 9.86 9.26
N TYR A 36 5.90 9.59 9.38
CA TYR A 36 4.93 10.40 10.10
C TYR A 36 4.17 9.50 11.08
N GLY A 37 3.72 10.07 12.19
CA GLY A 37 2.86 9.37 13.14
C GLY A 37 1.39 9.33 12.68
N MET A 38 0.61 8.47 13.32
CA MET A 38 -0.84 8.56 13.24
C MET A 38 -1.31 9.92 13.76
N GLN A 39 -2.45 10.41 13.26
CA GLN A 39 -3.03 11.73 13.51
C GLN A 39 -2.27 12.91 12.87
N GLU A 40 -1.10 12.71 12.32
CA GLU A 40 -0.42 13.75 11.55
C GLU A 40 -1.04 13.89 10.16
N GLU A 41 -1.13 15.12 9.66
CA GLU A 41 -1.60 15.40 8.29
C GLU A 41 -0.43 15.29 7.32
N VAL A 42 -0.47 14.28 6.46
CA VAL A 42 0.60 13.97 5.51
C VAL A 42 0.17 14.37 4.11
N PHE A 43 0.83 15.36 3.55
CA PHE A 43 0.59 15.80 2.18
C PHE A 43 1.26 14.85 1.18
N ALA A 44 0.54 14.48 0.13
CA ALA A 44 1.13 13.75 -0.99
C ALA A 44 2.16 14.63 -1.73
N GLY A 45 1.88 15.93 -1.84
CA GLY A 45 2.74 16.89 -2.54
C GLY A 45 2.81 16.57 -4.04
N ASN A 46 3.93 16.94 -4.67
CA ASN A 46 4.20 16.61 -6.09
C ASN A 46 4.79 15.19 -6.25
N ASN A 47 4.59 14.34 -5.27
CA ASN A 47 5.02 12.96 -5.33
C ASN A 47 3.98 12.11 -6.05
N ILE A 48 4.42 10.99 -6.58
CA ILE A 48 3.57 9.97 -7.18
C ILE A 48 3.58 8.71 -6.30
N PHE A 49 2.58 7.87 -6.43
CA PHE A 49 2.56 6.58 -5.77
C PHE A 49 3.24 5.53 -6.67
N MET A 50 2.66 5.17 -7.79
CA MET A 50 3.24 4.21 -8.73
C MET A 50 3.32 4.75 -10.16
N GLU A 51 2.33 5.53 -10.59
CA GLU A 51 2.19 5.93 -11.97
C GLU A 51 2.52 7.42 -12.17
N SER A 52 3.32 7.73 -13.17
CA SER A 52 3.78 9.09 -13.43
C SER A 52 2.67 10.10 -13.79
N TYR A 53 1.47 9.61 -14.10
CA TYR A 53 0.30 10.44 -14.37
C TYR A 53 -0.57 10.69 -13.14
N GLU A 54 -0.28 10.03 -12.01
CA GLU A 54 -0.98 10.30 -10.75
C GLU A 54 -0.70 11.72 -10.28
N ARG A 55 -1.74 12.44 -9.95
CA ARG A 55 -1.65 13.82 -9.46
C ARG A 55 -2.41 13.95 -8.15
N MET A 56 -1.67 13.77 -7.08
CA MET A 56 -2.18 13.87 -5.71
C MET A 56 -1.78 15.20 -5.03
N ASP A 57 -1.15 16.11 -5.76
CA ASP A 57 -0.81 17.44 -5.24
C ASP A 57 -2.07 18.15 -4.78
N GLY A 58 -2.03 18.76 -3.61
CA GLY A 58 -3.21 19.34 -2.93
C GLY A 58 -3.94 18.37 -2.01
N TYR A 59 -3.69 17.07 -2.11
CA TYR A 59 -4.28 16.09 -1.20
C TYR A 59 -3.40 15.82 0.02
N ALA A 60 -4.07 15.62 1.16
CA ALA A 60 -3.45 15.17 2.39
C ALA A 60 -4.24 13.99 2.99
N ILE A 61 -3.54 13.13 3.70
CA ILE A 61 -4.10 11.96 4.37
C ILE A 61 -3.75 12.01 5.85
N VAL A 62 -4.72 11.66 6.69
CA VAL A 62 -4.56 11.48 8.13
C VAL A 62 -5.04 10.09 8.49
N VAL A 63 -4.21 9.26 9.09
CA VAL A 63 -4.66 8.02 9.71
C VAL A 63 -5.26 8.32 11.07
N LYS A 64 -6.51 7.92 11.28
CA LYS A 64 -7.25 8.14 12.53
C LYS A 64 -7.17 6.96 13.47
N GLU A 65 -7.36 5.78 12.93
CA GLU A 65 -7.42 4.52 13.66
C GLU A 65 -6.80 3.42 12.82
N ALA A 66 -6.18 2.45 13.46
CA ALA A 66 -5.70 1.24 12.83
C ALA A 66 -5.93 0.07 13.81
N GLU A 67 -6.51 -1.02 13.35
CA GLU A 67 -6.89 -2.15 14.17
C GLU A 67 -6.70 -3.45 13.40
N ILE A 68 -6.34 -4.51 14.11
CA ILE A 68 -6.29 -5.86 13.58
C ILE A 68 -7.49 -6.62 14.17
N MET A 69 -8.24 -7.31 13.33
CA MET A 69 -9.41 -8.07 13.72
C MET A 69 -9.57 -9.31 12.85
N THR A 70 -10.34 -10.27 13.31
CA THR A 70 -10.72 -11.42 12.47
C THR A 70 -11.65 -10.99 11.34
N TYR A 71 -11.78 -11.82 10.32
CA TYR A 71 -12.71 -11.57 9.23
C TYR A 71 -14.16 -11.48 9.71
N GLU A 72 -14.54 -12.34 10.65
CA GLU A 72 -15.87 -12.35 11.25
C GLU A 72 -16.15 -11.04 12.02
N GLU A 73 -15.22 -10.57 12.82
CA GLU A 73 -15.34 -9.27 13.53
C GLU A 73 -15.43 -8.09 12.55
N PHE A 74 -14.70 -8.15 11.42
CA PHE A 74 -14.83 -7.15 10.37
C PHE A 74 -16.25 -7.12 9.78
N LEU A 75 -16.81 -8.28 9.45
CA LEU A 75 -18.18 -8.37 8.92
C LEU A 75 -19.21 -7.85 9.92
N GLU A 76 -19.05 -8.19 11.21
CA GLU A 76 -19.92 -7.70 12.28
C GLU A 76 -19.84 -6.17 12.43
N LYS A 77 -18.62 -5.62 12.46
CA LYS A 77 -18.38 -4.17 12.56
C LYS A 77 -19.08 -3.37 11.46
N PHE A 78 -19.03 -3.87 10.23
CA PHE A 78 -19.64 -3.22 9.07
C PHE A 78 -21.06 -3.74 8.77
N GLN A 79 -21.63 -4.56 9.65
CA GLN A 79 -22.99 -5.09 9.55
C GLN A 79 -23.25 -5.83 8.22
N TYR A 80 -22.23 -6.51 7.71
CA TYR A 80 -22.34 -7.30 6.49
C TYR A 80 -22.75 -8.74 6.81
N ASN A 81 -23.85 -9.18 6.23
CA ASN A 81 -24.36 -10.54 6.42
C ASN A 81 -24.23 -11.34 5.11
N GLU A 82 -23.25 -12.23 5.05
CA GLU A 82 -22.97 -13.05 3.86
C GLU A 82 -24.16 -13.92 3.42
N THR A 83 -25.02 -14.34 4.36
CA THR A 83 -26.21 -15.14 4.03
C THR A 83 -27.24 -14.34 3.22
N VAL A 84 -27.27 -13.02 3.40
CA VAL A 84 -28.22 -12.11 2.75
C VAL A 84 -27.61 -11.39 1.56
N GLN A 85 -26.37 -10.94 1.70
CA GLN A 85 -25.68 -10.04 0.75
C GLN A 85 -24.73 -10.81 -0.19
N GLY A 86 -24.44 -12.07 0.11
CA GLY A 86 -23.55 -12.93 -0.66
C GLY A 86 -22.18 -13.12 0.01
N THR A 87 -21.59 -14.28 -0.21
CA THR A 87 -20.28 -14.66 0.31
C THR A 87 -19.18 -13.91 -0.42
N LEU A 88 -18.31 -13.22 0.32
CA LEU A 88 -17.20 -12.47 -0.25
C LEU A 88 -16.00 -13.38 -0.57
N PHE A 89 -15.72 -14.35 0.32
CA PHE A 89 -14.60 -15.28 0.19
C PHE A 89 -15.04 -16.69 0.57
N GLN A 90 -14.59 -17.68 -0.19
CA GLN A 90 -14.85 -19.09 0.15
C GLN A 90 -13.79 -19.57 1.17
N LYS A 91 -14.22 -20.28 2.22
CA LYS A 91 -13.34 -20.73 3.33
C LYS A 91 -12.20 -21.66 2.91
N ASP A 92 -12.32 -22.32 1.78
CA ASP A 92 -11.31 -23.24 1.22
C ASP A 92 -10.37 -22.58 0.21
N GLU A 93 -10.58 -21.32 -0.12
CA GLU A 93 -9.70 -20.56 -0.99
C GLU A 93 -8.43 -20.09 -0.27
N MET A 94 -7.34 -20.03 -1.03
CA MET A 94 -6.05 -19.53 -0.52
C MET A 94 -6.09 -18.06 -0.11
N ILE A 95 -7.05 -17.32 -0.66
CA ILE A 95 -7.23 -15.88 -0.43
C ILE A 95 -8.25 -15.58 0.68
N TYR A 96 -8.72 -16.62 1.40
CA TYR A 96 -9.63 -16.39 2.54
C TYR A 96 -8.93 -15.56 3.61
N PRO A 97 -9.47 -14.39 3.98
CA PRO A 97 -8.84 -13.50 4.95
C PRO A 97 -9.11 -14.02 6.37
N GLU A 98 -8.11 -14.61 7.01
CA GLU A 98 -8.24 -14.97 8.43
C GLU A 98 -8.24 -13.73 9.32
N MET A 99 -7.42 -12.72 8.93
CA MET A 99 -7.29 -11.46 9.65
C MET A 99 -7.37 -10.28 8.67
N VAL A 100 -7.86 -9.17 9.18
CA VAL A 100 -7.97 -7.89 8.47
C VAL A 100 -7.30 -6.81 9.31
N CYS A 101 -6.35 -6.10 8.72
CA CYS A 101 -5.84 -4.85 9.27
C CYS A 101 -6.65 -3.70 8.66
N ASN A 102 -7.58 -3.16 9.44
CA ASN A 102 -8.50 -2.13 9.00
C ASN A 102 -8.02 -0.76 9.45
N ILE A 103 -7.81 0.15 8.50
CA ILE A 103 -7.30 1.50 8.78
C ILE A 103 -8.37 2.52 8.44
N LYS A 104 -8.71 3.36 9.40
CA LYS A 104 -9.57 4.53 9.19
C LYS A 104 -8.72 5.73 8.85
N ILE A 105 -8.98 6.32 7.69
CA ILE A 105 -8.28 7.50 7.21
C ILE A 105 -9.25 8.65 6.93
N VAL A 106 -8.73 9.86 6.96
CA VAL A 106 -9.39 11.05 6.41
C VAL A 106 -8.55 11.54 5.24
N VAL A 107 -9.16 11.60 4.07
CA VAL A 107 -8.58 12.24 2.88
C VAL A 107 -9.10 13.67 2.81
N LYS A 108 -8.20 14.62 2.60
CA LYS A 108 -8.51 16.04 2.47
C LYS A 108 -8.04 16.57 1.12
N ASN A 109 -8.89 17.32 0.44
CA ASN A 109 -8.47 18.14 -0.68
C ASN A 109 -8.29 19.57 -0.18
N LYS A 110 -7.07 20.09 -0.21
CA LYS A 110 -6.67 21.42 0.27
C LYS A 110 -6.58 22.46 -0.86
N ASP A 111 -6.84 22.05 -2.10
CA ASP A 111 -6.89 23.00 -3.20
C ASP A 111 -8.05 23.96 -3.04
N GLN A 112 -7.89 25.19 -3.53
CA GLN A 112 -8.95 26.21 -3.55
C GLN A 112 -9.80 26.12 -4.82
N GLU A 113 -9.23 25.59 -5.89
CA GLU A 113 -9.88 25.44 -7.19
C GLU A 113 -10.05 23.98 -7.59
N ASP A 114 -11.13 23.69 -8.29
CA ASP A 114 -11.38 22.34 -8.79
C ASP A 114 -10.42 22.03 -9.95
N ASN A 115 -9.73 20.90 -9.84
CA ASN A 115 -8.87 20.41 -10.90
C ASN A 115 -9.24 18.95 -11.25
N PRO A 116 -9.81 18.72 -12.44
CA PRO A 116 -10.26 17.39 -12.85
C PRO A 116 -9.12 16.37 -13.03
N ASP A 117 -7.88 16.83 -13.17
CA ASP A 117 -6.71 15.97 -13.38
C ASP A 117 -6.11 15.47 -12.07
N LYS A 118 -6.64 15.90 -10.91
CA LYS A 118 -6.16 15.50 -9.59
C LYS A 118 -7.12 14.54 -8.90
N GLY A 119 -6.57 13.65 -8.09
CA GLY A 119 -7.37 12.72 -7.31
C GLY A 119 -6.52 11.74 -6.52
N ILE A 120 -7.20 10.87 -5.80
CA ILE A 120 -6.60 9.76 -5.04
C ILE A 120 -7.01 8.44 -5.69
N ASN A 121 -6.07 7.50 -5.75
CA ASN A 121 -6.32 6.14 -6.17
C ASN A 121 -5.77 5.18 -5.11
N PHE A 122 -6.65 4.45 -4.41
CA PHE A 122 -6.26 3.47 -3.40
C PHE A 122 -5.90 2.10 -3.98
N GLN A 123 -6.14 1.87 -5.26
CA GLN A 123 -5.98 0.54 -5.87
C GLN A 123 -4.58 -0.05 -5.69
N ASN A 124 -3.58 0.81 -5.62
CA ASN A 124 -2.18 0.40 -5.46
C ASN A 124 -1.68 0.50 -4.01
N TYR A 125 -2.55 0.85 -3.06
CA TYR A 125 -2.15 0.98 -1.68
C TYR A 125 -1.87 -0.38 -1.06
N VAL A 126 -0.78 -0.47 -0.33
CA VAL A 126 -0.34 -1.65 0.42
C VAL A 126 0.11 -1.22 1.81
N LEU A 127 0.08 -2.15 2.76
CA LEU A 127 0.77 -1.99 4.02
C LEU A 127 2.08 -2.75 3.97
N TYR A 128 3.15 -2.12 4.41
CA TYR A 128 4.43 -2.78 4.58
C TYR A 128 4.66 -3.16 6.04
N GLY A 129 5.03 -4.41 6.27
CA GLY A 129 5.77 -4.84 7.46
C GLY A 129 7.27 -4.83 7.18
N GLU A 130 8.06 -5.46 8.05
CA GLU A 130 9.51 -5.54 7.89
C GLU A 130 9.89 -6.40 6.67
N ASP A 131 9.29 -7.60 6.56
CA ASP A 131 9.59 -8.57 5.50
C ASP A 131 8.35 -9.01 4.69
N PHE A 132 7.23 -8.32 4.84
CA PHE A 132 5.98 -8.66 4.17
C PHE A 132 5.19 -7.44 3.74
N GLN A 133 4.17 -7.66 2.93
CA GLN A 133 3.18 -6.64 2.58
C GLN A 133 1.77 -7.22 2.62
N LEU A 134 0.81 -6.40 3.05
CA LEU A 134 -0.61 -6.70 3.01
C LEU A 134 -1.26 -5.90 1.88
N GLN A 135 -2.18 -6.53 1.17
CA GLN A 135 -2.88 -5.92 0.05
C GLN A 135 -4.25 -5.38 0.48
N LEU A 136 -4.64 -4.26 -0.11
CA LEU A 136 -5.98 -3.73 0.05
C LEU A 136 -6.98 -4.65 -0.65
N SER A 137 -8.02 -5.07 0.06
CA SER A 137 -9.10 -5.90 -0.50
C SER A 137 -10.21 -5.03 -1.08
N GLU A 138 -10.46 -5.12 -2.38
CA GLU A 138 -11.56 -4.42 -3.04
C GLU A 138 -12.92 -4.85 -2.49
N ALA A 139 -13.11 -6.14 -2.22
CA ALA A 139 -14.36 -6.66 -1.65
C ALA A 139 -14.62 -6.09 -0.26
N LEU A 140 -13.63 -6.15 0.64
CA LEU A 140 -13.77 -5.59 1.98
C LEU A 140 -13.87 -4.06 1.96
N TYR A 141 -13.16 -3.39 1.05
CA TYR A 141 -13.27 -1.95 0.86
C TYR A 141 -14.70 -1.53 0.51
N SER A 142 -15.35 -2.25 -0.41
CA SER A 142 -16.74 -1.98 -0.79
C SER A 142 -17.70 -2.16 0.37
N VAL A 143 -17.47 -3.15 1.23
CA VAL A 143 -18.24 -3.37 2.47
C VAL A 143 -18.04 -2.21 3.46
N ALA A 144 -16.80 -1.82 3.69
CA ALA A 144 -16.46 -0.80 4.68
C ALA A 144 -16.83 0.62 4.23
N ASN A 145 -16.99 0.85 2.93
CA ASN A 145 -17.30 2.17 2.33
C ASN A 145 -18.58 2.13 1.48
N PRO A 146 -19.76 1.81 2.04
CA PRO A 146 -20.99 1.59 1.27
C PRO A 146 -21.50 2.83 0.53
N ASN A 147 -21.01 4.02 0.87
CA ASN A 147 -21.34 5.27 0.18
C ASN A 147 -20.49 5.52 -1.08
N MET A 148 -19.55 4.64 -1.38
CA MET A 148 -18.80 4.64 -2.64
C MET A 148 -19.50 3.71 -3.63
N LYS A 149 -19.32 3.98 -4.92
CA LYS A 149 -19.75 3.02 -5.94
C LYS A 149 -18.90 1.75 -5.79
N GLU A 150 -19.51 0.58 -5.95
CA GLU A 150 -18.83 -0.70 -5.85
C GLU A 150 -17.55 -0.71 -6.71
N GLY A 151 -16.42 -1.13 -6.10
CA GLY A 151 -15.11 -1.14 -6.72
C GLY A 151 -14.48 0.23 -6.99
N GLN A 152 -15.13 1.32 -6.58
CA GLN A 152 -14.60 2.66 -6.82
C GLN A 152 -13.53 3.04 -5.78
N MET A 153 -12.29 2.70 -6.06
CA MET A 153 -11.12 3.04 -5.24
C MET A 153 -10.38 4.29 -5.74
N SER A 154 -10.76 4.80 -6.90
CA SER A 154 -10.23 6.04 -7.48
C SER A 154 -11.30 7.12 -7.50
N PHE A 155 -11.00 8.30 -6.94
CA PHE A 155 -11.98 9.37 -6.80
C PHE A 155 -11.32 10.74 -6.68
N ARG A 156 -12.15 11.76 -6.78
CA ARG A 156 -11.80 13.16 -6.56
C ARG A 156 -12.72 13.75 -5.50
N LEU A 157 -12.16 14.52 -4.60
CA LEU A 157 -12.92 15.36 -3.66
C LEU A 157 -13.05 16.78 -4.22
N GLN A 158 -14.14 17.45 -3.87
CA GLN A 158 -14.29 18.88 -4.14
C GLN A 158 -13.21 19.68 -3.36
N PRO A 159 -12.82 20.85 -3.85
CA PRO A 159 -11.90 21.73 -3.14
C PRO A 159 -12.35 21.98 -1.69
N GLU A 160 -11.37 22.11 -0.79
CA GLU A 160 -11.59 22.39 0.62
C GLU A 160 -12.55 21.44 1.35
N THR A 161 -12.67 20.17 0.84
CA THR A 161 -13.48 19.14 1.49
C THR A 161 -12.63 18.00 2.00
N GLU A 162 -13.21 17.25 2.93
CA GLU A 162 -12.62 16.02 3.45
C GLU A 162 -13.65 14.88 3.49
N LYS A 163 -13.15 13.65 3.46
CA LYS A 163 -13.96 12.44 3.55
C LYS A 163 -13.23 11.33 4.26
N GLU A 164 -13.96 10.61 5.11
CA GLU A 164 -13.46 9.42 5.78
C GLU A 164 -13.56 8.20 4.88
N PHE A 165 -12.58 7.30 5.01
CA PHE A 165 -12.52 6.00 4.36
C PHE A 165 -11.97 4.96 5.31
N TYR A 166 -12.39 3.71 5.09
CA TYR A 166 -11.78 2.54 5.69
C TYR A 166 -10.97 1.79 4.62
N LEU A 167 -9.74 1.46 4.95
CA LEU A 167 -8.83 0.71 4.09
C LEU A 167 -8.55 -0.64 4.74
N PRO A 168 -9.31 -1.70 4.39
CA PRO A 168 -9.10 -3.03 4.92
C PRO A 168 -8.03 -3.77 4.13
N PHE A 169 -6.87 -3.94 4.75
CA PHE A 169 -5.79 -4.79 4.26
C PHE A 169 -5.92 -6.16 4.87
N TYR A 170 -5.73 -7.19 4.07
CA TYR A 170 -5.93 -8.54 4.53
C TYR A 170 -4.70 -9.41 4.30
N PHE A 171 -4.61 -10.47 5.08
CA PHE A 171 -3.69 -11.57 4.81
C PHE A 171 -4.39 -12.91 5.05
N SER A 172 -3.93 -13.88 4.30
CA SER A 172 -4.36 -15.26 4.43
C SER A 172 -3.12 -16.13 4.53
N PRO A 173 -2.89 -16.81 5.64
CA PRO A 173 -1.76 -17.70 5.78
C PRO A 173 -1.85 -18.81 4.72
N SER A 174 -0.87 -18.89 3.85
CA SER A 174 -0.82 -19.95 2.85
C SER A 174 -0.57 -21.31 3.52
N ARG A 175 -1.43 -22.27 3.30
CA ARG A 175 -1.30 -23.63 3.86
C ARG A 175 -0.10 -24.42 3.32
N LYS A 176 0.70 -23.88 2.40
CA LYS A 176 1.72 -24.64 1.64
C LYS A 176 3.14 -24.09 1.73
N THR A 177 3.36 -22.94 2.32
CA THR A 177 4.69 -22.32 2.46
C THR A 177 4.85 -21.82 3.88
N GLU A 178 6.06 -21.43 4.29
CA GLU A 178 6.27 -20.62 5.48
C GLU A 178 5.43 -19.37 5.33
N SER A 179 4.24 -19.44 5.90
CA SER A 179 3.22 -18.42 5.74
C SER A 179 3.39 -17.39 6.83
N LEU A 180 3.14 -16.14 6.50
CA LEU A 180 3.03 -15.07 7.45
C LEU A 180 2.10 -15.48 8.58
N GLN A 181 2.57 -15.41 9.83
CA GLN A 181 1.79 -15.75 11.01
C GLN A 181 1.08 -14.50 11.54
N ILE A 182 -0.07 -14.69 12.18
CA ILE A 182 -0.84 -13.60 12.78
C ILE A 182 0.03 -12.82 13.79
N GLU A 183 0.72 -13.54 14.68
CA GLU A 183 1.59 -12.93 15.69
C GLU A 183 2.74 -12.13 15.07
N GLU A 184 3.20 -12.50 13.88
CA GLU A 184 4.22 -11.75 13.14
C GLU A 184 3.69 -10.39 12.67
N VAL A 185 2.47 -10.35 12.17
CA VAL A 185 1.80 -9.10 11.77
C VAL A 185 1.52 -8.21 12.99
N GLU A 186 0.96 -8.79 14.06
CA GLU A 186 0.62 -8.07 15.28
C GLU A 186 1.84 -7.45 15.98
N ASN A 187 2.98 -8.13 15.93
CA ASN A 187 4.22 -7.67 16.53
C ASN A 187 5.09 -6.82 15.59
N SER A 188 4.69 -6.66 14.33
CA SER A 188 5.44 -5.87 13.36
C SER A 188 5.06 -4.41 13.40
N LYS A 189 6.02 -3.56 13.09
CA LYS A 189 5.77 -2.15 12.76
C LYS A 189 5.21 -2.10 11.35
N LEU A 190 4.03 -1.53 11.20
CA LEU A 190 3.39 -1.40 9.90
C LEU A 190 3.49 0.03 9.37
N TYR A 191 3.59 0.16 8.05
CA TYR A 191 3.74 1.43 7.36
C TYR A 191 2.70 1.55 6.25
N LEU A 192 1.95 2.64 6.25
CA LEU A 192 1.07 3.01 5.15
C LEU A 192 1.78 4.05 4.26
N PRO A 193 2.27 3.69 3.07
CA PRO A 193 2.86 4.66 2.15
C PRO A 193 1.77 5.57 1.56
N ILE A 194 2.08 6.85 1.52
CA ILE A 194 1.22 7.89 0.91
C ILE A 194 1.77 8.29 -0.46
N SER A 195 3.08 8.24 -0.62
CA SER A 195 3.78 8.45 -1.89
C SER A 195 5.07 7.63 -1.91
N LEU A 196 5.58 7.31 -3.10
CA LEU A 196 6.80 6.51 -3.26
C LEU A 196 7.95 7.27 -3.93
N TYR A 197 7.66 8.23 -4.82
CA TYR A 197 8.71 8.92 -5.58
C TYR A 197 8.32 10.36 -5.92
N PRO A 198 9.27 11.31 -5.98
CA PRO A 198 10.70 11.22 -5.65
C PRO A 198 11.01 11.14 -4.15
N GLU A 199 10.05 11.42 -3.29
CA GLU A 199 10.14 11.29 -1.83
C GLU A 199 9.09 10.27 -1.37
N GLN A 200 9.52 9.26 -0.64
CA GLN A 200 8.61 8.31 -0.03
C GLN A 200 8.10 8.89 1.30
N ARG A 201 6.79 9.10 1.38
CA ARG A 201 6.10 9.51 2.60
C ARG A 201 5.26 8.35 3.10
N GLN A 202 5.46 7.99 4.36
CA GLN A 202 4.73 6.87 4.97
C GLN A 202 4.30 7.20 6.39
N ILE A 203 3.13 6.68 6.77
CA ILE A 203 2.60 6.80 8.12
C ILE A 203 2.91 5.51 8.87
N VAL A 204 3.51 5.65 10.03
CA VAL A 204 3.78 4.56 10.95
C VAL A 204 2.50 4.26 11.72
N LEU A 205 2.06 3.01 11.71
CA LEU A 205 0.92 2.55 12.46
C LEU A 205 1.37 2.02 13.81
N GLU A 206 0.77 2.53 14.86
CA GLU A 206 1.05 2.17 16.24
C GLU A 206 -0.24 1.75 16.95
N ASN A 207 -0.12 0.94 18.01
CA ASN A 207 -1.25 0.51 18.85
C ASN A 207 -2.38 -0.16 18.05
N LEU A 208 -2.01 -1.17 17.28
CA LEU A 208 -2.95 -2.00 16.54
C LEU A 208 -3.68 -2.93 17.54
N SER A 209 -4.77 -2.47 18.11
CA SER A 209 -5.55 -3.21 19.11
C SER A 209 -6.99 -3.39 18.67
#